data_738a502f23ca82f06d76e13813aeff61
#
_entry.id   738a502f23ca82f06d76e13813aeff61
#
_cell.length_a   1.000
_cell.length_b   1.000
_cell.length_c   1.000
_cell.angle_alpha   90.00
_cell.angle_beta   90.00
_cell.angle_gamma   90.00
#
_symmetry.space_group_name_H-M   'P 1'
#
loop_
_entity.id
_entity.type
_entity.pdbx_description
1 polymer ?
#
loop_
_entity_poly.entity_id
_entity_poly.type
_entity_poly.pdbx_seq_one_letter_code
_entity_poly.pdbx_strand_id
1 'polypeptide(L)'
;MRVNGQSFRTIWQADAGGDVAVIDQTLLPFAFEVRTLRCVEDAATAIRDMVVRGAPLIGVTAAYGVALGMRDDSSDAGLTRAVQLLGATRPT
;
A
#
# COMPACT_ATOMS: atom_id res chain seq x y z
N MET A 1 0.31 11.63 10.59
CA MET A 1 -1.14 11.56 10.79
C MET A 1 -1.47 11.40 12.26
N ARG A 2 -2.50 12.05 12.74
CA ARG A 2 -2.95 11.94 14.13
C ARG A 2 -4.37 11.41 14.20
N VAL A 3 -4.59 10.46 15.10
CA VAL A 3 -5.92 9.90 15.39
C VAL A 3 -6.08 9.81 16.89
N ASN A 4 -7.16 10.37 17.42
CA ASN A 4 -7.46 10.40 18.86
C ASN A 4 -6.28 10.94 19.69
N GLY A 5 -5.59 11.96 19.18
CA GLY A 5 -4.45 12.57 19.86
C GLY A 5 -3.14 11.81 19.73
N GLN A 6 -3.13 10.64 19.08
CA GLN A 6 -1.94 9.85 18.83
C GLN A 6 -1.44 10.06 17.41
N SER A 7 -0.12 10.03 17.23
CA SER A 7 0.50 10.10 15.91
C SER A 7 0.67 8.70 15.35
N PHE A 8 0.22 8.51 14.11
CA PHE A 8 0.41 7.27 13.37
C PHE A 8 1.12 7.55 12.06
N ARG A 9 1.92 6.61 11.62
CA ARG A 9 2.35 6.59 10.22
C ARG A 9 1.16 6.19 9.37
N THR A 10 1.10 6.70 8.15
CA THR A 10 0.03 6.31 7.21
C THR A 10 0.31 4.97 6.55
N ILE A 11 1.56 4.53 6.55
CA ILE A 11 1.99 3.23 6.03
C ILE A 11 3.22 2.77 6.80
N TRP A 12 3.29 1.48 7.13
CA TRP A 12 4.44 0.91 7.83
C TRP A 12 4.52 -0.61 7.61
N GLN A 13 5.70 -1.19 7.85
CA GLN A 13 5.87 -2.63 7.82
C GLN A 13 5.20 -3.22 9.07
N ALA A 14 4.22 -4.11 8.86
CA ALA A 14 3.36 -4.61 9.94
C ALA A 14 4.03 -5.69 10.78
N ASP A 15 4.94 -6.49 10.17
CA ASP A 15 5.60 -7.60 10.83
C ASP A 15 6.94 -7.93 10.20
N ALA A 16 7.66 -8.88 10.80
CA ALA A 16 8.97 -9.32 10.31
C ALA A 16 8.89 -10.08 8.99
N GLY A 17 7.71 -10.57 8.60
CA GLY A 17 7.49 -11.25 7.32
C GLY A 17 7.36 -10.30 6.15
N GLY A 18 7.28 -8.99 6.40
CA GLY A 18 7.22 -7.99 5.36
C GLY A 18 5.84 -7.53 4.95
N ASP A 19 4.78 -8.03 5.58
CA ASP A 19 3.44 -7.49 5.34
C ASP A 19 3.41 -6.01 5.72
N VAL A 20 2.60 -5.25 5.00
CA VAL A 20 2.54 -3.79 5.11
C VAL A 20 1.17 -3.38 5.64
N ALA A 21 1.14 -2.46 6.58
CA ALA A 21 -0.09 -1.91 7.12
C ALA A 21 -0.30 -0.49 6.62
N VAL A 22 -1.54 -0.16 6.27
CA VAL A 22 -1.94 1.19 5.86
C VAL A 22 -3.20 1.59 6.61
N ILE A 23 -3.36 2.89 6.83
CA ILE A 23 -4.62 3.43 7.35
C ILE A 23 -5.58 3.59 6.18
N ASP A 24 -6.79 3.04 6.32
CA ASP A 24 -7.83 3.19 5.31
C ASP A 24 -8.42 4.60 5.38
N GLN A 25 -7.99 5.45 4.46
CA GLN A 25 -8.39 6.86 4.45
C GLN A 25 -9.81 7.07 3.90
N THR A 26 -10.41 6.06 3.28
CA THR A 26 -11.80 6.19 2.81
C THR A 26 -12.79 6.30 3.96
N LEU A 27 -12.42 5.83 5.14
CA LEU A 27 -13.29 5.82 6.33
C LEU A 27 -13.11 7.06 7.20
N LEU A 28 -12.03 7.81 7.04
CA LEU A 28 -11.77 9.00 7.84
C LEU A 28 -12.70 10.14 7.43
N PRO A 29 -13.15 10.98 8.39
CA PRO A 29 -12.85 10.96 9.82
C PRO A 29 -13.81 10.12 10.66
N PHE A 30 -14.73 9.39 10.06
CA PHE A 30 -15.84 8.73 10.76
C PHE A 30 -15.42 7.41 11.41
N ALA A 31 -14.42 6.74 10.85
CA ALA A 31 -13.88 5.50 11.38
C ALA A 31 -12.37 5.46 11.17
N PHE A 32 -11.69 4.67 11.99
CA PHE A 32 -10.26 4.43 11.86
C PHE A 32 -10.04 2.93 11.74
N GLU A 33 -9.54 2.49 10.58
CA GLU A 33 -9.20 1.10 10.35
C GLU A 33 -7.85 0.97 9.70
N VAL A 34 -7.14 -0.08 10.08
CA VAL A 34 -5.86 -0.45 9.49
C VAL A 34 -6.10 -1.64 8.57
N ARG A 35 -5.58 -1.54 7.33
CA ARG A 35 -5.62 -2.65 6.39
C ARG A 35 -4.22 -3.21 6.21
N THR A 36 -4.14 -4.53 6.09
CA THR A 36 -2.87 -5.21 5.86
C THR A 36 -2.73 -5.55 4.37
N LEU A 37 -1.61 -5.15 3.79
CA LEU A 37 -1.25 -5.45 2.41
C LEU A 37 -0.26 -6.61 2.43
N ARG A 38 -0.64 -7.75 1.86
CA ARG A 38 0.16 -8.98 1.89
C ARG A 38 0.80 -9.33 0.56
N CYS A 39 0.34 -8.71 -0.52
CA CYS A 39 0.83 -8.98 -1.86
C CYS A 39 0.73 -7.71 -2.71
N VAL A 40 1.31 -7.75 -3.91
CA VAL A 40 1.27 -6.60 -4.81
C VAL A 40 -0.15 -6.25 -5.23
N GLU A 41 -1.02 -7.25 -5.36
CA GLU A 41 -2.44 -7.03 -5.70
C GLU A 41 -3.15 -6.22 -4.62
N ASP A 42 -2.85 -6.47 -3.35
CA ASP A 42 -3.42 -5.69 -2.25
C ASP A 42 -3.00 -4.24 -2.32
N ALA A 43 -1.73 -3.98 -2.63
CA ALA A 43 -1.22 -2.62 -2.80
C ALA A 43 -1.89 -1.93 -3.99
N ALA A 44 -2.05 -2.61 -5.11
CA ALA A 44 -2.72 -2.08 -6.29
C ALA A 44 -4.18 -1.73 -5.98
N THR A 45 -4.88 -2.60 -5.27
CA THR A 45 -6.27 -2.35 -4.85
C THR A 45 -6.36 -1.14 -3.93
N ALA A 46 -5.44 -1.01 -2.97
CA ALA A 46 -5.42 0.12 -2.05
C ALA A 46 -5.25 1.45 -2.78
N ILE A 47 -4.42 1.50 -3.81
CA ILE A 47 -4.24 2.70 -4.62
C ILE A 47 -5.48 2.96 -5.48
N ARG A 48 -5.98 1.94 -6.17
CA ARG A 48 -7.13 2.08 -7.06
C ARG A 48 -8.38 2.53 -6.33
N ASP A 49 -8.63 1.98 -5.14
CA ASP A 49 -9.85 2.24 -4.36
C ASP A 49 -9.67 3.42 -3.40
N MET A 50 -8.55 4.13 -3.50
CA MET A 50 -8.27 5.33 -2.72
C MET A 50 -8.21 5.08 -1.21
N VAL A 51 -7.89 3.84 -0.80
CA VAL A 51 -7.57 3.53 0.60
C VAL A 51 -6.39 4.38 1.06
N VAL A 52 -5.44 4.63 0.16
CA VAL A 52 -4.35 5.59 0.33
C VAL A 52 -4.54 6.74 -0.65
N ARG A 53 -4.29 7.96 -0.21
CA ARG A 53 -4.46 9.17 -1.01
C ARG A 53 -3.27 10.10 -0.83
N GLY A 54 -3.07 10.98 -1.85
CA GLY A 54 -1.95 11.91 -1.87
C GLY A 54 -0.74 11.31 -2.59
N ALA A 55 -0.13 12.09 -3.49
CA ALA A 55 0.95 11.60 -4.34
C ALA A 55 2.13 10.99 -3.56
N PRO A 56 2.62 11.59 -2.45
CA PRO A 56 3.70 10.97 -1.69
C PRO A 56 3.33 9.61 -1.12
N LEU A 57 2.12 9.47 -0.57
CA LEU A 57 1.68 8.19 0.01
C LEU A 57 1.44 7.15 -1.06
N ILE A 58 0.88 7.53 -2.20
CA ILE A 58 0.70 6.62 -3.34
C ILE A 58 2.05 6.10 -3.80
N GLY A 59 3.07 6.98 -3.92
CA GLY A 59 4.41 6.58 -4.30
C GLY A 59 5.05 5.61 -3.32
N VAL A 60 4.92 5.86 -2.03
CA VAL A 60 5.43 4.96 -0.99
C VAL A 60 4.69 3.62 -1.01
N THR A 61 3.36 3.64 -1.18
CA THR A 61 2.55 2.42 -1.28
C THR A 61 2.96 1.59 -2.49
N ALA A 62 3.22 2.23 -3.62
CA ALA A 62 3.70 1.54 -4.82
C ALA A 62 5.06 0.89 -4.57
N ALA A 63 5.98 1.58 -3.89
CA ALA A 63 7.28 1.02 -3.54
C ALA A 63 7.15 -0.21 -2.64
N TYR A 64 6.29 -0.15 -1.62
CA TYR A 64 5.99 -1.32 -0.79
C TYR A 64 5.35 -2.45 -1.60
N GLY A 65 4.47 -2.10 -2.55
CA GLY A 65 3.84 -3.07 -3.44
C GLY A 65 4.86 -3.82 -4.29
N VAL A 66 5.87 -3.13 -4.83
CA VAL A 66 6.96 -3.77 -5.55
C VAL A 66 7.73 -4.71 -4.62
N ALA A 67 8.02 -4.29 -3.39
CA ALA A 67 8.71 -5.14 -2.41
C ALA A 67 7.90 -6.40 -2.09
N LEU A 68 6.58 -6.28 -1.93
CA LEU A 68 5.71 -7.43 -1.70
C LEU A 68 5.73 -8.38 -2.91
N GLY A 69 5.67 -7.84 -4.12
CA GLY A 69 5.75 -8.65 -5.34
C GLY A 69 7.08 -9.38 -5.46
N MET A 70 8.18 -8.72 -5.12
CA MET A 70 9.51 -9.32 -5.15
C MET A 70 9.70 -10.37 -4.05
N ARG A 71 9.02 -10.23 -2.92
CA ARG A 71 9.01 -11.25 -1.88
C ARG A 71 8.38 -12.54 -2.40
N ASP A 72 7.29 -12.43 -3.17
CA ASP A 72 6.58 -13.58 -3.72
C ASP A 72 7.30 -14.16 -4.95
N ASP A 73 7.86 -13.31 -5.80
CA ASP A 73 8.58 -13.70 -7.01
C ASP A 73 9.70 -12.71 -7.26
N SER A 74 10.93 -13.10 -6.92
CA SER A 74 12.10 -12.22 -7.04
C SER A 74 12.72 -12.22 -8.44
N SER A 75 12.08 -12.88 -9.41
CA SER A 75 12.55 -12.88 -10.79
C SER A 75 12.27 -11.56 -11.51
N ASP A 76 12.91 -11.35 -12.67
CA ASP A 76 12.62 -10.18 -13.51
C ASP A 76 11.15 -10.15 -13.95
N ALA A 77 10.56 -11.31 -14.20
CA ALA A 77 9.13 -11.42 -14.54
C ALA A 77 8.25 -10.96 -13.37
N GLY A 78 8.62 -11.32 -12.14
CA GLY A 78 7.90 -10.87 -10.94
C GLY A 78 7.96 -9.37 -10.77
N LEU A 79 9.14 -8.77 -10.99
CA LEU A 79 9.29 -7.32 -10.94
C LEU A 79 8.43 -6.63 -12.01
N THR A 80 8.50 -7.12 -13.25
CA THR A 80 7.71 -6.57 -14.35
C THR A 80 6.22 -6.64 -14.05
N ARG A 81 5.74 -7.77 -13.55
CA ARG A 81 4.33 -7.95 -13.18
C ARG A 81 3.91 -6.96 -12.11
N ALA A 82 4.73 -6.78 -11.06
CA ALA A 82 4.41 -5.85 -9.97
C ALA A 82 4.32 -4.41 -10.49
N VAL A 83 5.28 -3.99 -11.32
CA VAL A 83 5.29 -2.64 -11.91
C VAL A 83 4.07 -2.43 -12.79
N GLN A 84 3.70 -3.42 -13.61
CA GLN A 84 2.53 -3.33 -14.49
C GLN A 84 1.23 -3.23 -13.69
N LEU A 85 1.07 -4.05 -12.64
CA LEU A 85 -0.12 -4.02 -11.79
C LEU A 85 -0.29 -2.65 -11.12
N LEU A 86 0.78 -2.13 -10.56
CA LEU A 86 0.73 -0.85 -9.85
C LEU A 86 0.53 0.32 -10.82
N GLY A 87 1.16 0.26 -11.99
CA GLY A 87 1.03 1.31 -13.00
C GLY A 87 -0.38 1.41 -13.58
N ALA A 88 -1.12 0.30 -13.63
CA ALA A 88 -2.48 0.28 -14.15
C ALA A 88 -3.51 0.90 -13.21
N THR A 89 -3.16 1.13 -11.95
CA THR A 89 -4.11 1.66 -10.95
C THR A 89 -4.37 3.16 -11.11
N ARG A 90 -3.48 3.88 -11.77
CA ARG A 90 -3.56 5.33 -11.93
C ARG A 90 -3.23 5.71 -13.36
N PRO A 91 -4.21 5.68 -14.27
CA PRO A 91 -3.99 6.20 -15.62
C PRO A 91 -3.75 7.71 -15.53
N THR A 92 -2.69 8.16 -16.14
CA THR A 92 -2.38 9.59 -16.20
C THR A 92 -2.86 10.17 -17.52
#